data_31d1f49721b01a23f7580d81b1e94d14
#
_entry.id   31d1f49721b01a23f7580d81b1e94d14
#
_cell.length_a   1.000
_cell.length_b   1.000
_cell.length_c   1.000
_cell.angle_alpha   90.00
_cell.angle_beta   90.00
_cell.angle_gamma   90.00
#
_symmetry.space_group_name_H-M   'P 1'
#
loop_
_entity.id
_entity.type
_entity.pdbx_description
1 polymer ?
#
loop_
_entity_poly.entity_id
_entity_poly.type
_entity_poly.pdbx_seq_one_letter_code
_entity_poly.pdbx_strand_id
1 'polypeptide(L)'
;MATKEKTLWFCTNCGNESPKWMGRCPTCGEWNTMVEQTVATGKPSRNQPHAVSSGNKPLHLKEIDSSSENRMSIGMSEVDRLLGGGIVRGSLVLIGGEPGIGKSTLSLQIPLGSPGMKTLYVSGEESARQVKMRADRLGGDDSNCFIFSETDITNIIAQADALKPDLMVVDSVQTMFSPNVESSAGSVTQIKEVTAMLLHFAKMSGIPVILIGHITKDGYIAGPKILEHIVDVVLQFEGDNKGSYRLLRSIKNRFGSTSELAVFEMTGKGLREVTNPSEMLIPMHEAGLSGTAICAMLDGLRPFLFEVQALVSSAAYGTPQRSATGFDVRRLNMLLAVLEKRAGFKLNMKDVFLNMAGGLRVTDPACDLAVVCAVLSSNFDFPISSDICFAGEVGLSGEIRPVNQTDRRVTEASRLGFKKIYISSFSSVDNPPKGIEIVKVADIPALVRSLFKN
;
A
#
# COMPACT_ATOMS: atom_id res chain seq x y z
N MET A 1 42.38 25.37 8.55
CA MET A 1 42.69 24.80 7.21
C MET A 1 41.39 24.68 6.48
N ALA A 2 41.24 25.29 5.32
CA ALA A 2 40.00 25.29 4.57
C ALA A 2 39.69 23.87 4.08
N THR A 3 38.57 23.30 4.49
CA THR A 3 38.02 22.04 3.98
C THR A 3 37.71 22.20 2.49
N LYS A 4 38.34 21.40 1.63
CA LYS A 4 38.02 21.38 0.20
C LYS A 4 36.65 20.71 0.05
N GLU A 5 35.68 21.48 -0.37
CA GLU A 5 34.39 20.98 -0.80
C GLU A 5 34.52 20.32 -2.19
N LYS A 6 33.89 19.18 -2.37
CA LYS A 6 33.82 18.49 -3.66
C LYS A 6 32.34 18.29 -4.01
N THR A 7 31.96 18.72 -5.18
CA THR A 7 30.64 18.49 -5.72
C THR A 7 30.54 17.05 -6.31
N LEU A 8 29.56 16.29 -5.90
CA LEU A 8 29.21 14.99 -6.43
C LEU A 8 27.74 14.97 -6.87
N TRP A 9 27.44 14.12 -7.82
CA TRP A 9 26.10 13.94 -8.36
C TRP A 9 25.55 12.60 -7.93
N PHE A 10 24.38 12.59 -7.30
CA PHE A 10 23.72 11.39 -6.76
C PHE A 10 22.45 11.09 -7.53
N CYS A 11 22.28 9.83 -7.92
CA CYS A 11 21.04 9.39 -8.52
C CYS A 11 19.93 9.26 -7.45
N THR A 12 18.83 9.98 -7.59
CA THR A 12 17.70 9.95 -6.67
C THR A 12 16.97 8.60 -6.67
N ASN A 13 17.11 7.81 -7.74
CA ASN A 13 16.46 6.49 -7.86
C ASN A 13 17.29 5.36 -7.24
N CYS A 14 18.60 5.27 -7.52
CA CYS A 14 19.43 4.15 -7.08
C CYS A 14 20.60 4.54 -6.16
N GLY A 15 20.80 5.86 -5.93
CA GLY A 15 21.88 6.39 -5.09
C GLY A 15 23.29 6.24 -5.67
N ASN A 16 23.42 5.96 -6.97
CA ASN A 16 24.72 5.91 -7.64
C ASN A 16 25.39 7.28 -7.61
N GLU A 17 26.67 7.29 -7.27
CA GLU A 17 27.49 8.51 -7.18
C GLU A 17 28.28 8.73 -8.46
N SER A 18 28.34 9.98 -8.92
CA SER A 18 29.16 10.37 -10.06
C SER A 18 29.86 11.70 -9.81
N PRO A 19 31.13 11.87 -10.22
CA PRO A 19 31.84 13.14 -10.13
C PRO A 19 31.36 14.18 -11.15
N LYS A 20 30.47 13.79 -12.08
CA LYS A 20 29.93 14.66 -13.13
C LYS A 20 28.44 14.39 -13.29
N TRP A 21 27.70 15.41 -13.67
CA TRP A 21 26.31 15.28 -14.06
C TRP A 21 26.18 14.40 -15.31
N MET A 22 25.22 13.50 -15.29
CA MET A 22 24.85 12.65 -16.42
C MET A 22 23.35 12.67 -16.58
N GLY A 23 22.86 12.88 -17.81
CA GLY A 23 21.42 12.90 -18.09
C GLY A 23 20.73 11.56 -17.82
N ARG A 24 21.49 10.44 -17.87
CA ARG A 24 21.03 9.09 -17.59
C ARG A 24 21.93 8.43 -16.57
N CYS A 25 21.36 7.85 -15.53
CA CYS A 25 22.13 7.13 -14.52
C CYS A 25 22.74 5.83 -15.10
N PRO A 26 24.08 5.61 -14.96
CA PRO A 26 24.72 4.43 -15.54
C PRO A 26 24.33 3.13 -14.83
N THR A 27 23.85 3.21 -13.60
CA THR A 27 23.51 2.03 -12.79
C THR A 27 22.06 1.57 -12.96
N CYS A 28 21.08 2.49 -12.89
CA CYS A 28 19.66 2.13 -13.01
C CYS A 28 19.05 2.48 -14.38
N GLY A 29 19.75 3.23 -15.22
CA GLY A 29 19.29 3.59 -16.56
C GLY A 29 18.23 4.69 -16.62
N GLU A 30 17.81 5.25 -15.47
CA GLU A 30 16.79 6.29 -15.41
C GLU A 30 17.33 7.66 -15.85
N TRP A 31 16.47 8.47 -16.49
CA TRP A 31 16.80 9.80 -16.99
C TRP A 31 16.49 10.89 -15.97
N ASN A 32 17.30 11.96 -15.96
CA ASN A 32 17.11 13.15 -15.14
C ASN A 32 17.04 12.90 -13.61
N THR A 33 17.70 11.83 -13.14
CA THR A 33 17.71 11.45 -11.73
C THR A 33 18.98 11.89 -10.96
N MET A 34 19.91 12.57 -11.63
CA MET A 34 21.18 13.01 -11.01
C MET A 34 21.04 14.41 -10.39
N VAL A 35 21.17 14.50 -9.06
CA VAL A 35 21.08 15.73 -8.28
C VAL A 35 22.44 16.08 -7.71
N GLU A 36 22.80 17.36 -7.75
CA GLU A 36 24.04 17.91 -7.24
C GLU A 36 24.05 17.95 -5.70
N GLN A 37 25.12 17.45 -5.09
CA GLN A 37 25.36 17.56 -3.65
C GLN A 37 26.82 17.90 -3.37
N THR A 38 27.03 18.88 -2.49
CA THR A 38 28.36 19.27 -2.04
C THR A 38 28.78 18.36 -0.87
N VAL A 39 29.89 17.65 -1.05
CA VAL A 39 30.44 16.74 -0.02
C VAL A 39 31.80 17.28 0.40
N ALA A 40 31.98 17.51 1.69
CA ALA A 40 33.28 17.92 2.22
C ALA A 40 34.27 16.75 2.18
N THR A 41 35.43 16.94 1.61
CA THR A 41 36.51 15.95 1.57
C THR A 41 37.34 15.98 2.85
N GLY A 42 36.79 15.42 3.95
CA GLY A 42 37.57 14.98 5.09
C GLY A 42 38.28 13.66 4.74
N LYS A 43 39.54 13.47 5.17
CA LYS A 43 40.15 12.14 5.09
C LYS A 43 39.20 11.11 5.76
N PRO A 44 38.86 9.99 5.12
CA PRO A 44 38.10 8.98 5.79
C PRO A 44 38.88 8.57 7.04
N SER A 45 38.32 8.84 8.20
CA SER A 45 38.75 8.16 9.42
C SER A 45 38.65 6.67 9.07
N ARG A 46 39.79 6.00 8.97
CA ARG A 46 39.86 4.55 8.80
C ARG A 46 38.88 4.00 9.85
N ASN A 47 37.81 3.40 9.38
CA ASN A 47 36.94 2.60 10.22
C ASN A 47 37.85 1.77 11.13
N GLN A 48 37.85 2.12 12.40
CA GLN A 48 38.25 1.14 13.38
C GLN A 48 37.29 -0.01 13.13
N PRO A 49 37.77 -1.25 12.89
CA PRO A 49 36.89 -2.37 12.80
C PRO A 49 36.06 -2.31 14.07
N HIS A 50 34.74 -2.17 13.94
CA HIS A 50 33.84 -2.29 15.08
C HIS A 50 34.30 -3.55 15.80
N ALA A 51 34.70 -3.41 17.06
CA ALA A 51 35.10 -4.53 17.86
C ALA A 51 33.95 -5.52 17.76
N VAL A 52 34.21 -6.62 17.06
CA VAL A 52 33.28 -7.73 16.95
C VAL A 52 33.00 -8.11 18.40
N SER A 53 31.81 -7.81 18.87
CA SER A 53 31.39 -8.21 20.20
C SER A 53 31.65 -9.70 20.31
N SER A 54 32.49 -10.11 21.23
CA SER A 54 33.06 -11.45 21.38
C SER A 54 32.01 -12.52 21.78
N GLY A 55 30.74 -12.32 21.43
CA GLY A 55 29.61 -13.15 21.79
C GLY A 55 28.95 -13.96 20.68
N ASN A 56 29.04 -13.53 19.40
CA ASN A 56 28.35 -14.25 18.31
C ASN A 56 29.26 -15.32 17.72
N LYS A 57 29.16 -16.54 18.25
CA LYS A 57 29.74 -17.74 17.59
C LYS A 57 28.78 -18.22 16.51
N PRO A 58 29.28 -18.79 15.38
CA PRO A 58 28.42 -19.48 14.43
C PRO A 58 27.61 -20.57 15.14
N LEU A 59 26.29 -20.57 14.95
CA LEU A 59 25.38 -21.57 15.50
C LEU A 59 24.97 -22.54 14.40
N HIS A 60 24.79 -23.81 14.76
CA HIS A 60 24.20 -24.78 13.84
C HIS A 60 22.72 -24.48 13.66
N LEU A 61 22.20 -24.55 12.41
CA LEU A 61 20.79 -24.20 12.12
C LEU A 61 19.79 -24.96 13.01
N LYS A 62 20.11 -26.21 13.38
CA LYS A 62 19.29 -27.04 14.28
C LYS A 62 19.27 -26.57 15.74
N GLU A 63 20.23 -25.74 16.14
CA GLU A 63 20.32 -25.18 17.51
C GLU A 63 19.55 -23.87 17.66
N ILE A 64 19.05 -23.35 16.53
CA ILE A 64 18.25 -22.12 16.49
C ILE A 64 16.78 -22.52 16.67
N ASP A 65 16.21 -22.15 17.81
CA ASP A 65 14.78 -22.34 18.06
C ASP A 65 13.96 -21.37 17.20
N SER A 66 13.29 -21.90 16.18
CA SER A 66 12.39 -21.16 15.30
C SER A 66 10.96 -21.13 15.79
N SER A 67 10.64 -21.81 16.90
CA SER A 67 9.28 -21.95 17.43
C SER A 67 8.75 -20.67 18.09
N SER A 68 9.62 -19.68 18.33
CA SER A 68 9.26 -18.40 18.91
C SER A 68 9.74 -17.23 18.02
N GLU A 69 9.17 -17.06 16.82
CA GLU A 69 9.11 -15.70 16.28
C GLU A 69 8.31 -14.85 17.26
N ASN A 70 9.02 -14.18 18.19
CA ASN A 70 8.40 -13.28 19.18
C ASN A 70 7.79 -12.07 18.46
N ARG A 71 6.58 -12.26 17.94
CA ARG A 71 5.77 -11.20 17.37
C ARG A 71 5.06 -10.48 18.49
N MET A 72 5.09 -9.18 18.46
CA MET A 72 4.42 -8.31 19.39
C MET A 72 3.25 -7.65 18.69
N SER A 73 2.04 -7.80 19.21
CA SER A 73 0.89 -7.03 18.73
C SER A 73 1.11 -5.54 19.02
N ILE A 74 0.78 -4.71 18.05
CA ILE A 74 0.84 -3.26 18.16
C ILE A 74 -0.54 -2.62 18.42
N GLY A 75 -1.52 -3.44 18.84
CA GLY A 75 -2.85 -2.96 19.23
C GLY A 75 -3.76 -2.57 18.08
N MET A 76 -3.35 -2.84 16.84
CA MET A 76 -4.12 -2.60 15.62
C MET A 76 -4.19 -3.88 14.79
N SER A 77 -5.38 -4.51 14.76
CA SER A 77 -5.56 -5.85 14.18
C SER A 77 -5.23 -5.92 12.69
N GLU A 78 -5.57 -4.90 11.93
CA GLU A 78 -5.29 -4.84 10.49
C GLU A 78 -3.80 -4.60 10.22
N VAL A 79 -3.10 -3.82 11.07
CA VAL A 79 -1.65 -3.64 10.95
C VAL A 79 -0.91 -4.90 11.38
N ASP A 80 -1.33 -5.54 12.48
CA ASP A 80 -0.76 -6.82 12.91
C ASP A 80 -0.88 -7.87 11.80
N ARG A 81 -2.03 -7.93 11.12
CA ARG A 81 -2.25 -8.83 9.99
C ARG A 81 -1.30 -8.52 8.82
N LEU A 82 -1.10 -7.23 8.47
CA LEU A 82 -0.13 -6.80 7.44
C LEU A 82 1.30 -7.23 7.78
N LEU A 83 1.64 -7.20 9.06
CA LEU A 83 2.94 -7.62 9.56
C LEU A 83 3.09 -9.15 9.67
N GLY A 84 2.01 -9.91 9.42
CA GLY A 84 1.98 -11.38 9.51
C GLY A 84 1.72 -11.89 10.93
N GLY A 85 0.97 -11.13 11.73
CA GLY A 85 0.56 -11.45 13.10
C GLY A 85 1.24 -10.60 14.17
N GLY A 86 1.82 -9.45 13.80
CA GLY A 86 2.48 -8.50 14.70
C GLY A 86 3.90 -8.15 14.29
N ILE A 87 4.48 -7.15 14.96
CA ILE A 87 5.84 -6.68 14.69
C ILE A 87 6.87 -7.67 15.24
N VAL A 88 7.87 -8.02 14.44
CA VAL A 88 8.96 -8.92 14.84
C VAL A 88 9.99 -8.14 15.67
N ARG A 89 10.43 -8.70 16.79
CA ARG A 89 11.50 -8.08 17.61
C ARG A 89 12.77 -7.88 16.79
N GLY A 90 13.39 -6.71 16.98
CA GLY A 90 14.61 -6.34 16.25
C GLY A 90 14.41 -6.07 14.77
N SER A 91 13.16 -5.88 14.31
CA SER A 91 12.87 -5.50 12.93
C SER A 91 12.87 -3.99 12.73
N LEU A 92 13.17 -3.57 11.50
CA LEU A 92 13.04 -2.20 11.03
C LEU A 92 11.91 -2.14 9.99
N VAL A 93 10.82 -1.45 10.35
CA VAL A 93 9.61 -1.29 9.51
C VAL A 93 9.56 0.14 8.98
N LEU A 94 9.52 0.32 7.66
CA LEU A 94 9.33 1.60 7.03
C LEU A 94 7.86 1.81 6.67
N ILE A 95 7.27 2.93 7.10
CA ILE A 95 5.95 3.38 6.67
C ILE A 95 6.14 4.56 5.72
N GLY A 96 5.87 4.34 4.43
CA GLY A 96 5.97 5.33 3.36
C GLY A 96 4.61 5.86 2.92
N GLY A 97 4.57 7.03 2.29
CA GLY A 97 3.34 7.62 1.74
C GLY A 97 3.47 9.12 1.50
N GLU A 98 2.51 9.70 0.76
CA GLU A 98 2.46 11.14 0.51
C GLU A 98 2.35 11.95 1.82
N PRO A 99 2.82 13.20 1.84
CA PRO A 99 2.58 14.11 2.95
C PRO A 99 1.08 14.25 3.23
N GLY A 100 0.69 14.24 4.51
CA GLY A 100 -0.72 14.38 4.93
C GLY A 100 -1.59 13.14 4.79
N ILE A 101 -1.08 11.99 4.30
CA ILE A 101 -1.86 10.77 4.10
C ILE A 101 -2.29 10.09 5.42
N GLY A 102 -1.61 10.36 6.53
CA GLY A 102 -1.94 9.79 7.85
C GLY A 102 -0.83 8.97 8.52
N LYS A 103 0.40 8.94 7.99
CA LYS A 103 1.53 8.18 8.55
C LYS A 103 1.80 8.46 10.02
N SER A 104 2.02 9.73 10.36
CA SER A 104 2.28 10.17 11.74
C SER A 104 1.06 9.95 12.66
N THR A 105 -0.16 10.00 12.10
CA THR A 105 -1.39 9.68 12.82
C THR A 105 -1.41 8.19 13.20
N LEU A 106 -1.20 7.30 12.24
CA LEU A 106 -1.13 5.85 12.48
C LEU A 106 -0.06 5.52 13.52
N SER A 107 1.14 6.06 13.32
CA SER A 107 2.30 5.75 14.18
C SER A 107 2.14 6.24 15.60
N LEU A 108 1.37 7.30 15.84
CA LEU A 108 1.02 7.76 17.18
C LEU A 108 -0.17 6.97 17.77
N GLN A 109 -1.11 6.50 16.96
CA GLN A 109 -2.22 5.66 17.43
C GLN A 109 -1.74 4.29 17.95
N ILE A 110 -0.65 3.76 17.43
CA ILE A 110 -0.06 2.48 17.88
C ILE A 110 0.23 2.51 19.39
N PRO A 111 1.08 3.41 19.94
CA PRO A 111 1.32 3.46 21.37
C PRO A 111 0.08 3.83 22.19
N LEU A 112 -0.80 4.70 21.66
CA LEU A 112 -2.03 5.11 22.38
C LEU A 112 -3.05 3.96 22.48
N GLY A 113 -3.04 3.02 21.53
CA GLY A 113 -3.88 1.81 21.53
C GLY A 113 -3.25 0.61 22.27
N SER A 114 -2.00 0.73 22.73
CA SER A 114 -1.25 -0.36 23.37
C SER A 114 -0.64 0.07 24.71
N PRO A 115 -1.45 0.31 25.73
CA PRO A 115 -0.99 0.91 27.00
C PRO A 115 0.04 0.07 27.75
N GLY A 116 0.10 -1.24 27.49
CA GLY A 116 1.11 -2.13 28.06
C GLY A 116 2.48 -2.06 27.39
N MET A 117 2.60 -1.35 26.26
CA MET A 117 3.81 -1.27 25.44
C MET A 117 4.54 0.06 25.68
N LYS A 118 5.75 -0.02 26.24
CA LYS A 118 6.60 1.16 26.44
C LYS A 118 7.18 1.62 25.11
N THR A 119 6.75 2.79 24.64
CA THR A 119 7.14 3.30 23.31
C THR A 119 7.95 4.59 23.44
N LEU A 120 9.07 4.66 22.72
CA LEU A 120 9.81 5.89 22.48
C LEU A 120 9.40 6.47 21.12
N TYR A 121 8.67 7.59 21.14
CA TYR A 121 8.30 8.33 19.93
C TYR A 121 9.26 9.50 19.72
N VAL A 122 10.11 9.37 18.70
CA VAL A 122 11.08 10.38 18.30
C VAL A 122 10.48 11.24 17.20
N SER A 123 10.43 12.55 17.44
CA SER A 123 9.92 13.52 16.45
C SER A 123 11.04 14.49 16.04
N GLY A 124 11.34 14.53 14.75
CA GLY A 124 12.27 15.52 14.17
C GLY A 124 11.58 16.71 13.51
N GLU A 125 10.25 16.68 13.36
CA GLU A 125 9.50 17.74 12.69
C GLU A 125 8.63 18.53 13.67
N GLU A 126 8.08 17.88 14.68
CA GLU A 126 7.15 18.46 15.62
C GLU A 126 7.75 18.54 17.04
N SER A 127 7.43 19.61 17.74
CA SER A 127 7.75 19.71 19.17
C SER A 127 6.92 18.73 20.01
N ALA A 128 7.42 18.38 21.19
CA ALA A 128 6.70 17.51 22.12
C ALA A 128 5.27 18.01 22.42
N ARG A 129 5.06 19.33 22.48
CA ARG A 129 3.75 19.94 22.69
C ARG A 129 2.80 19.70 21.52
N GLN A 130 3.28 19.79 20.28
CA GLN A 130 2.46 19.53 19.09
C GLN A 130 2.07 18.06 19.00
N VAL A 131 3.02 17.15 19.27
CA VAL A 131 2.73 15.71 19.36
C VAL A 131 1.70 15.43 20.45
N LYS A 132 1.81 16.05 21.63
CA LYS A 132 0.82 15.92 22.74
C LYS A 132 -0.57 16.41 22.31
N MET A 133 -0.68 17.58 21.67
CA MET A 133 -1.95 18.08 21.17
C MET A 133 -2.61 17.12 20.17
N ARG A 134 -1.79 16.45 19.33
CA ARG A 134 -2.28 15.40 18.41
C ARG A 134 -2.74 14.17 19.20
N ALA A 135 -1.97 13.70 20.18
CA ALA A 135 -2.34 12.57 21.04
C ALA A 135 -3.67 12.82 21.74
N ASP A 136 -3.87 14.01 22.33
CA ASP A 136 -5.12 14.39 23.01
C ASP A 136 -6.35 14.33 22.08
N ARG A 137 -6.17 14.74 20.81
CA ARG A 137 -7.24 14.64 19.79
C ARG A 137 -7.55 13.20 19.40
N LEU A 138 -6.52 12.34 19.32
CA LEU A 138 -6.68 10.93 18.96
C LEU A 138 -7.32 10.14 20.11
N GLY A 139 -7.05 10.54 21.34
CA GLY A 139 -7.47 9.81 22.53
C GLY A 139 -6.61 8.54 22.75
N GLY A 140 -6.98 7.76 23.76
CA GLY A 140 -6.23 6.57 24.16
C GLY A 140 -5.42 6.79 25.42
N ASP A 141 -4.59 5.80 25.78
CA ASP A 141 -3.74 5.84 26.96
C ASP A 141 -2.30 6.17 26.57
N ASP A 142 -1.81 7.33 27.03
CA ASP A 142 -0.45 7.81 26.74
C ASP A 142 0.56 7.53 27.88
N SER A 143 0.18 6.78 28.89
CA SER A 143 0.98 6.55 30.12
C SER A 143 2.36 5.93 29.84
N ASN A 144 2.51 5.14 28.78
CA ASN A 144 3.76 4.48 28.38
C ASN A 144 4.34 5.01 27.05
N CYS A 145 3.86 6.18 26.58
CA CYS A 145 4.38 6.83 25.36
C CYS A 145 5.33 7.98 25.75
N PHE A 146 6.62 7.80 25.49
CA PHE A 146 7.68 8.77 25.78
C PHE A 146 8.00 9.56 24.52
N ILE A 147 7.87 10.87 24.54
CA ILE A 147 8.15 11.76 23.40
C ILE A 147 9.56 12.32 23.53
N PHE A 148 10.33 12.24 22.44
CA PHE A 148 11.66 12.80 22.35
C PHE A 148 11.82 13.63 21.08
N SER A 149 11.91 14.95 21.22
CA SER A 149 12.14 15.87 20.09
C SER A 149 13.65 16.02 19.87
N GLU A 150 14.20 15.22 18.95
CA GLU A 150 15.63 15.16 18.64
C GLU A 150 15.82 14.71 17.19
N THR A 151 16.93 15.15 16.58
CA THR A 151 17.30 14.81 15.20
C THR A 151 18.66 14.14 15.07
N ASP A 152 19.55 14.25 16.11
CA ASP A 152 20.82 13.52 16.14
C ASP A 152 20.58 12.05 16.49
N ILE A 153 20.85 11.17 15.52
CA ILE A 153 20.63 9.72 15.66
C ILE A 153 21.48 9.11 16.80
N THR A 154 22.64 9.68 17.11
CA THR A 154 23.52 9.18 18.17
C THR A 154 22.87 9.39 19.54
N ASN A 155 22.27 10.58 19.77
CA ASN A 155 21.54 10.90 20.97
C ASN A 155 20.26 10.05 21.09
N ILE A 156 19.56 9.84 19.98
CA ILE A 156 18.36 9.01 19.93
C ILE A 156 18.66 7.58 20.37
N ILE A 157 19.70 6.97 19.84
CA ILE A 157 20.11 5.61 20.18
C ILE A 157 20.52 5.54 21.66
N ALA A 158 21.29 6.51 22.14
CA ALA A 158 21.72 6.55 23.56
C ALA A 158 20.52 6.63 24.53
N GLN A 159 19.50 7.42 24.19
CA GLN A 159 18.28 7.51 25.00
C GLN A 159 17.43 6.23 24.89
N ALA A 160 17.35 5.61 23.74
CA ALA A 160 16.67 4.33 23.56
C ALA A 160 17.33 3.22 24.37
N ASP A 161 18.68 3.15 24.40
CA ASP A 161 19.42 2.20 25.21
C ASP A 161 19.21 2.41 26.73
N ALA A 162 19.10 3.67 27.16
CA ALA A 162 18.82 4.01 28.56
C ALA A 162 17.37 3.70 28.96
N LEU A 163 16.41 4.05 28.10
CA LEU A 163 14.98 3.88 28.34
C LEU A 163 14.53 2.42 28.21
N LYS A 164 15.14 1.66 27.30
CA LYS A 164 14.79 0.28 26.93
C LYS A 164 13.30 0.15 26.60
N PRO A 165 12.82 0.83 25.53
CA PRO A 165 11.43 0.73 25.12
C PRO A 165 11.14 -0.64 24.47
N ASP A 166 9.88 -1.02 24.41
CA ASP A 166 9.42 -2.19 23.64
C ASP A 166 9.31 -1.88 22.15
N LEU A 167 9.08 -0.61 21.80
CA LEU A 167 8.97 -0.10 20.44
C LEU A 167 9.61 1.29 20.34
N MET A 168 10.31 1.57 19.25
CA MET A 168 10.74 2.92 18.90
C MET A 168 10.06 3.36 17.58
N VAL A 169 9.54 4.58 17.56
CA VAL A 169 8.99 5.24 16.37
C VAL A 169 9.86 6.44 16.04
N VAL A 170 10.24 6.62 14.77
CA VAL A 170 11.04 7.75 14.28
C VAL A 170 10.28 8.48 13.18
N ASP A 171 9.88 9.72 13.45
CA ASP A 171 9.05 10.58 12.58
C ASP A 171 9.75 11.94 12.32
N SER A 172 10.43 12.15 11.17
CA SER A 172 10.63 11.29 10.01
C SER A 172 12.12 11.04 9.73
N VAL A 173 12.46 10.04 8.93
CA VAL A 173 13.85 9.75 8.55
C VAL A 173 14.53 10.92 7.84
N GLN A 174 13.76 11.78 7.16
CA GLN A 174 14.27 12.93 6.42
C GLN A 174 14.86 14.02 7.29
N THR A 175 14.42 14.12 8.54
CA THR A 175 14.89 15.14 9.48
C THR A 175 16.05 14.65 10.35
N MET A 176 16.28 13.34 10.39
CA MET A 176 17.37 12.75 11.17
C MET A 176 18.73 12.97 10.50
N PHE A 177 19.76 13.11 11.32
CA PHE A 177 21.13 13.19 10.82
C PHE A 177 22.10 12.41 11.72
N SER A 178 23.19 11.98 11.12
CA SER A 178 24.35 11.43 11.81
C SER A 178 25.49 12.47 11.78
N PRO A 179 26.08 12.83 12.92
CA PRO A 179 27.22 13.75 12.93
C PRO A 179 28.47 13.19 12.25
N ASN A 180 28.48 11.88 11.97
CA ASN A 180 29.60 11.20 11.28
C ASN A 180 29.59 11.42 9.78
N VAL A 181 28.56 12.05 9.22
CA VAL A 181 28.39 12.27 7.79
C VAL A 181 28.23 13.76 7.51
N GLU A 182 29.13 14.34 6.72
CA GLU A 182 29.19 15.78 6.42
C GLU A 182 28.19 16.23 5.34
N SER A 183 27.02 15.61 5.24
CA SER A 183 25.96 16.01 4.29
C SER A 183 24.73 16.53 5.03
N SER A 184 23.92 17.35 4.36
CA SER A 184 22.71 17.92 4.97
C SER A 184 21.70 16.85 5.37
N ALA A 185 20.95 17.10 6.44
CA ALA A 185 19.78 16.28 6.79
C ALA A 185 18.84 16.14 5.58
N GLY A 186 18.23 14.99 5.40
CA GLY A 186 17.38 14.69 4.24
C GLY A 186 18.14 14.32 2.96
N SER A 187 19.48 14.44 2.93
CA SER A 187 20.26 13.93 1.80
C SER A 187 20.24 12.40 1.76
N VAL A 188 20.41 11.85 0.56
CA VAL A 188 20.44 10.38 0.35
C VAL A 188 21.48 9.70 1.24
N THR A 189 22.65 10.30 1.40
CA THR A 189 23.75 9.78 2.21
C THR A 189 23.36 9.75 3.69
N GLN A 190 22.80 10.83 4.21
CA GLN A 190 22.31 10.89 5.60
C GLN A 190 21.20 9.86 5.86
N ILE A 191 20.21 9.80 4.97
CA ILE A 191 19.10 8.87 5.10
C ILE A 191 19.59 7.41 5.12
N LYS A 192 20.57 7.06 4.27
CA LYS A 192 21.19 5.72 4.27
C LYS A 192 21.91 5.43 5.58
N GLU A 193 22.74 6.35 6.05
CA GLU A 193 23.53 6.18 7.28
C GLU A 193 22.61 6.04 8.49
N VAL A 194 21.66 6.94 8.68
CA VAL A 194 20.68 6.90 9.76
C VAL A 194 19.91 5.58 9.73
N THR A 195 19.45 5.15 8.55
CA THR A 195 18.70 3.89 8.42
C THR A 195 19.58 2.67 8.75
N ALA A 196 20.85 2.68 8.35
CA ALA A 196 21.79 1.61 8.69
C ALA A 196 22.07 1.55 10.21
N MET A 197 22.24 2.71 10.85
CA MET A 197 22.41 2.79 12.31
C MET A 197 21.17 2.29 13.06
N LEU A 198 19.96 2.66 12.62
CA LEU A 198 18.70 2.19 13.20
C LEU A 198 18.52 0.68 13.02
N LEU A 199 18.86 0.14 11.84
CA LEU A 199 18.81 -1.30 11.61
C LEU A 199 19.78 -2.05 12.53
N HIS A 200 21.02 -1.54 12.66
CA HIS A 200 22.01 -2.13 13.58
C HIS A 200 21.50 -2.10 15.03
N PHE A 201 21.02 -0.94 15.49
CA PHE A 201 20.41 -0.80 16.80
C PHE A 201 19.28 -1.82 17.02
N ALA A 202 18.32 -1.90 16.10
CA ALA A 202 17.21 -2.83 16.21
C ALA A 202 17.68 -4.28 16.35
N LYS A 203 18.64 -4.71 15.48
CA LYS A 203 19.18 -6.09 15.51
C LYS A 203 19.94 -6.40 16.80
N MET A 204 20.67 -5.43 17.35
CA MET A 204 21.49 -5.64 18.57
C MET A 204 20.66 -5.58 19.85
N SER A 205 19.71 -4.64 19.94
CA SER A 205 18.88 -4.46 21.13
C SER A 205 17.66 -5.39 21.18
N GLY A 206 17.23 -5.94 20.01
CA GLY A 206 15.97 -6.65 19.88
C GLY A 206 14.74 -5.74 19.90
N ILE A 207 14.90 -4.41 19.93
CA ILE A 207 13.83 -3.43 19.94
C ILE A 207 13.39 -3.18 18.49
N PRO A 208 12.12 -3.40 18.13
CA PRO A 208 11.63 -3.06 16.80
C PRO A 208 11.55 -1.54 16.61
N VAL A 209 11.79 -1.10 15.38
CA VAL A 209 11.75 0.32 15.01
C VAL A 209 10.77 0.55 13.87
N ILE A 210 9.83 1.47 14.05
CA ILE A 210 8.98 2.00 12.97
C ILE A 210 9.60 3.32 12.50
N LEU A 211 9.94 3.37 11.23
CA LEU A 211 10.53 4.52 10.56
C LEU A 211 9.52 5.14 9.61
N ILE A 212 9.24 6.44 9.75
CA ILE A 212 8.34 7.16 8.86
C ILE A 212 9.16 7.81 7.74
N GLY A 213 8.69 7.63 6.49
CA GLY A 213 9.30 8.23 5.31
C GLY A 213 8.27 8.90 4.39
N HIS A 214 8.66 10.01 3.75
CA HIS A 214 7.85 10.66 2.72
C HIS A 214 8.17 10.10 1.34
N ILE A 215 7.13 9.89 0.52
CA ILE A 215 7.23 9.51 -0.89
C ILE A 215 7.10 10.77 -1.73
N THR A 216 7.88 10.89 -2.81
CA THR A 216 7.72 11.97 -3.79
C THR A 216 6.45 11.77 -4.62
N LYS A 217 5.97 12.85 -5.29
CA LYS A 217 4.77 12.84 -6.15
C LYS A 217 4.79 11.77 -7.26
N ASP A 218 5.96 11.28 -7.62
CA ASP A 218 6.13 10.24 -8.64
C ASP A 218 5.97 8.82 -8.06
N GLY A 219 5.48 8.68 -6.83
CA GLY A 219 5.23 7.38 -6.17
C GLY A 219 6.50 6.70 -5.63
N TYR A 220 7.64 7.39 -5.63
CA TYR A 220 8.89 6.90 -5.08
C TYR A 220 9.09 7.46 -3.67
N ILE A 221 9.61 6.63 -2.75
CA ILE A 221 10.05 7.10 -1.43
C ILE A 221 11.14 8.14 -1.66
N ALA A 222 10.98 9.34 -1.05
CA ALA A 222 12.01 10.40 -1.11
C ALA A 222 13.26 9.92 -0.36
N GLY A 223 14.21 9.48 -1.13
CA GLY A 223 15.30 8.65 -0.70
C GLY A 223 15.15 7.31 -1.43
N PRO A 224 16.21 6.86 -2.08
CA PRO A 224 16.14 5.89 -3.16
C PRO A 224 15.50 4.58 -2.71
N LYS A 225 15.07 3.74 -3.66
CA LYS A 225 14.78 2.30 -3.53
C LYS A 225 15.76 1.54 -2.61
N ILE A 226 16.87 2.16 -2.27
CA ILE A 226 17.86 1.70 -1.30
C ILE A 226 17.29 1.49 0.10
N LEU A 227 16.36 2.33 0.59
CA LEU A 227 15.73 2.09 1.89
C LEU A 227 14.90 0.82 1.90
N GLU A 228 14.22 0.52 0.80
CA GLU A 228 13.47 -0.72 0.62
C GLU A 228 14.39 -1.95 0.73
N HIS A 229 15.64 -1.83 0.30
CA HIS A 229 16.61 -2.94 0.41
C HIS A 229 17.17 -3.08 1.82
N ILE A 230 17.33 -1.99 2.56
CA ILE A 230 17.91 -1.97 3.91
C ILE A 230 16.92 -2.48 4.95
N VAL A 231 15.68 -1.97 4.94
CA VAL A 231 14.66 -2.31 5.95
C VAL A 231 14.11 -3.72 5.78
N ASP A 232 13.53 -4.27 6.84
CA ASP A 232 12.95 -5.62 6.83
C ASP A 232 11.53 -5.63 6.22
N VAL A 233 10.73 -4.59 6.53
CA VAL A 233 9.35 -4.43 6.08
C VAL A 233 9.15 -3.03 5.50
N VAL A 234 8.40 -2.93 4.40
CA VAL A 234 7.94 -1.67 3.81
C VAL A 234 6.42 -1.70 3.72
N LEU A 235 5.79 -0.81 4.43
CA LEU A 235 4.36 -0.53 4.35
C LEU A 235 4.17 0.81 3.64
N GLN A 236 3.27 0.85 2.65
CA GLN A 236 2.99 2.04 1.87
C GLN A 236 1.54 2.46 2.02
N PHE A 237 1.32 3.71 2.41
CA PHE A 237 0.01 4.33 2.31
C PHE A 237 -0.29 4.75 0.88
N GLU A 238 -1.47 4.37 0.42
CA GLU A 238 -2.07 4.76 -0.86
C GLU A 238 -3.45 5.39 -0.60
N GLY A 239 -3.91 6.22 -1.53
CA GLY A 239 -5.24 6.81 -1.50
C GLY A 239 -5.23 8.28 -1.88
N ASP A 240 -6.41 8.84 -2.14
CA ASP A 240 -6.59 10.26 -2.39
C ASP A 240 -6.70 11.01 -1.05
N ASN A 241 -5.92 12.08 -0.90
CA ASN A 241 -6.00 12.98 0.27
C ASN A 241 -7.38 13.62 0.46
N LYS A 242 -8.23 13.59 -0.57
CA LYS A 242 -9.62 14.08 -0.54
C LYS A 242 -10.63 13.00 -0.19
N GLY A 243 -10.27 11.71 -0.33
CA GLY A 243 -11.12 10.57 0.02
C GLY A 243 -11.11 10.29 1.52
N SER A 244 -12.16 9.65 2.03
CA SER A 244 -12.26 9.24 3.44
C SER A 244 -11.42 8.01 3.78
N TYR A 245 -11.01 7.23 2.78
CA TYR A 245 -10.31 5.96 2.97
C TYR A 245 -8.83 6.05 2.66
N ARG A 246 -8.06 5.26 3.40
CA ARG A 246 -6.61 5.08 3.24
C ARG A 246 -6.32 3.60 3.15
N LEU A 247 -5.51 3.24 2.18
CA LEU A 247 -5.03 1.88 1.99
C LEU A 247 -3.60 1.80 2.51
N LEU A 248 -3.30 0.80 3.31
CA LEU A 248 -1.94 0.49 3.75
C LEU A 248 -1.56 -0.87 3.18
N ARG A 249 -0.56 -0.88 2.30
CA ARG A 249 -0.11 -2.06 1.56
C ARG A 249 1.25 -2.51 2.01
N SER A 250 1.46 -3.82 2.11
CA SER A 250 2.78 -4.41 2.30
C SER A 250 3.51 -4.50 0.95
N ILE A 251 4.55 -3.69 0.75
CA ILE A 251 5.38 -3.71 -0.47
C ILE A 251 6.53 -4.70 -0.33
N LYS A 252 7.06 -4.81 0.88
CA LYS A 252 8.10 -5.76 1.25
C LYS A 252 7.86 -6.27 2.66
N ASN A 253 7.97 -7.58 2.86
CA ASN A 253 7.91 -8.17 4.19
C ASN A 253 8.79 -9.44 4.23
N ARG A 254 9.89 -9.39 4.99
CA ARG A 254 10.79 -10.55 5.17
C ARG A 254 10.19 -11.61 6.10
N PHE A 255 9.15 -11.28 6.85
CA PHE A 255 8.56 -12.11 7.89
C PHE A 255 7.15 -12.59 7.54
N GLY A 256 6.61 -12.21 6.38
CA GLY A 256 5.25 -12.52 6.00
C GLY A 256 4.94 -12.23 4.54
N SER A 257 3.66 -12.28 4.21
CA SER A 257 3.17 -12.02 2.85
C SER A 257 3.27 -10.54 2.48
N THR A 258 3.63 -10.26 1.24
CA THR A 258 3.51 -8.92 0.64
C THR A 258 2.16 -8.71 -0.05
N SER A 259 1.30 -9.72 -0.04
CA SER A 259 -0.01 -9.68 -0.69
C SER A 259 -1.13 -9.27 0.28
N GLU A 260 -0.80 -8.51 1.32
CA GLU A 260 -1.74 -8.06 2.33
C GLU A 260 -2.02 -6.56 2.22
N LEU A 261 -3.28 -6.20 2.45
CA LEU A 261 -3.80 -4.84 2.41
C LEU A 261 -4.66 -4.57 3.65
N ALA A 262 -4.44 -3.43 4.30
CA ALA A 262 -5.34 -2.91 5.33
C ALA A 262 -6.06 -1.66 4.81
N VAL A 263 -7.32 -1.52 5.18
CA VAL A 263 -8.15 -0.36 4.86
C VAL A 263 -8.45 0.41 6.14
N PHE A 264 -8.25 1.72 6.07
CA PHE A 264 -8.57 2.64 7.16
C PHE A 264 -9.53 3.71 6.69
N GLU A 265 -10.40 4.14 7.57
CA GLU A 265 -11.19 5.35 7.40
C GLU A 265 -10.55 6.50 8.18
N MET A 266 -10.36 7.64 7.52
CA MET A 266 -9.91 8.86 8.18
C MET A 266 -11.08 9.56 8.85
N THR A 267 -11.03 9.65 10.17
CA THR A 267 -12.05 10.31 10.99
C THR A 267 -11.49 11.53 11.71
N GLY A 268 -12.34 12.32 12.36
CA GLY A 268 -11.89 13.43 13.22
C GLY A 268 -11.04 12.98 14.42
N LYS A 269 -11.15 11.70 14.82
CA LYS A 269 -10.38 11.05 15.91
C LYS A 269 -9.23 10.19 15.41
N GLY A 270 -8.81 10.34 14.13
CA GLY A 270 -7.72 9.58 13.54
C GLY A 270 -8.17 8.49 12.57
N LEU A 271 -7.34 7.49 12.39
CA LEU A 271 -7.56 6.35 11.51
C LEU A 271 -8.34 5.26 12.24
N ARG A 272 -9.44 4.83 11.67
CA ARG A 272 -10.25 3.69 12.11
C ARG A 272 -10.01 2.51 11.19
N GLU A 273 -9.71 1.34 11.74
CA GLU A 273 -9.56 0.10 10.98
C GLU A 273 -10.91 -0.30 10.37
N VAL A 274 -10.88 -0.67 9.09
CA VAL A 274 -12.03 -1.22 8.36
C VAL A 274 -11.83 -2.71 8.22
N THR A 275 -12.46 -3.46 9.11
CA THR A 275 -12.36 -4.94 9.11
C THR A 275 -13.10 -5.57 7.93
N ASN A 276 -14.16 -4.94 7.44
CA ASN A 276 -14.92 -5.36 6.28
C ASN A 276 -15.04 -4.24 5.23
N PRO A 277 -14.04 -4.07 4.35
CA PRO A 277 -14.08 -3.05 3.32
C PRO A 277 -15.27 -3.17 2.36
N SER A 278 -15.73 -4.39 2.12
CA SER A 278 -16.83 -4.65 1.19
C SER A 278 -18.14 -3.97 1.62
N GLU A 279 -18.44 -3.95 2.93
CA GLU A 279 -19.66 -3.29 3.44
C GLU A 279 -19.69 -1.78 3.17
N MET A 280 -18.52 -1.16 3.03
CA MET A 280 -18.38 0.27 2.78
C MET A 280 -18.30 0.62 1.29
N LEU A 281 -17.81 -0.34 0.48
CA LEU A 281 -17.57 -0.18 -0.97
C LEU A 281 -18.77 -0.64 -1.80
N ILE A 282 -19.78 -1.25 -1.15
CA ILE A 282 -21.06 -1.61 -1.74
C ILE A 282 -22.10 -0.64 -1.15
N PRO A 283 -22.45 0.45 -1.86
CA PRO A 283 -23.47 1.37 -1.39
C PRO A 283 -24.82 0.67 -1.26
N MET A 284 -25.54 0.92 -0.18
CA MET A 284 -26.95 0.54 -0.10
C MET A 284 -27.76 1.49 -0.97
N HIS A 285 -27.95 1.15 -2.23
CA HIS A 285 -28.87 1.86 -3.11
C HIS A 285 -30.24 1.22 -3.07
N GLU A 286 -31.27 2.02 -3.27
CA GLU A 286 -32.60 1.50 -3.65
C GLU A 286 -32.45 0.69 -4.95
N ALA A 287 -33.10 -0.46 -5.01
CA ALA A 287 -33.04 -1.35 -6.18
C ALA A 287 -33.53 -0.58 -7.44
N GLY A 288 -32.83 -0.75 -8.56
CA GLY A 288 -33.30 -0.26 -9.85
C GLY A 288 -32.42 0.78 -10.56
N LEU A 289 -31.20 1.05 -10.10
CA LEU A 289 -30.26 1.90 -10.83
C LEU A 289 -29.56 1.12 -11.94
N SER A 290 -29.62 1.64 -13.18
CA SER A 290 -28.83 1.11 -14.30
C SER A 290 -27.39 1.62 -14.24
N GLY A 291 -26.48 0.90 -14.90
CA GLY A 291 -25.06 1.30 -14.96
C GLY A 291 -24.23 0.87 -13.77
N THR A 292 -24.74 0.02 -12.90
CA THR A 292 -23.99 -0.49 -11.73
C THR A 292 -23.78 -2.01 -11.82
N ALA A 293 -22.63 -2.49 -11.33
CA ALA A 293 -22.33 -3.90 -11.19
C ALA A 293 -21.34 -4.14 -10.02
N ILE A 294 -21.50 -5.24 -9.30
CA ILE A 294 -20.61 -5.56 -8.18
C ILE A 294 -19.48 -6.48 -8.63
N CYS A 295 -18.26 -6.06 -8.43
CA CYS A 295 -17.07 -6.84 -8.70
C CYS A 295 -16.59 -7.59 -7.46
N ALA A 296 -16.31 -8.89 -7.58
CA ALA A 296 -15.61 -9.68 -6.57
C ALA A 296 -14.13 -9.76 -6.95
N MET A 297 -13.30 -8.82 -6.44
CA MET A 297 -11.88 -8.76 -6.72
C MET A 297 -11.03 -9.36 -5.61
N LEU A 298 -9.76 -9.58 -5.93
CA LEU A 298 -8.69 -9.86 -4.98
C LEU A 298 -7.66 -8.74 -5.03
N ASP A 299 -7.26 -8.26 -3.88
CA ASP A 299 -6.04 -7.50 -3.74
C ASP A 299 -5.07 -8.29 -2.86
N GLY A 300 -4.02 -8.79 -3.50
CA GLY A 300 -3.17 -9.78 -2.88
C GLY A 300 -3.93 -11.08 -2.57
N LEU A 301 -4.07 -11.41 -1.29
CA LEU A 301 -4.81 -12.58 -0.82
C LEU A 301 -6.20 -12.24 -0.25
N ARG A 302 -6.53 -10.96 -0.12
CA ARG A 302 -7.79 -10.49 0.47
C ARG A 302 -8.86 -10.34 -0.60
N PRO A 303 -9.95 -11.12 -0.54
CA PRO A 303 -11.12 -10.87 -1.37
C PRO A 303 -11.92 -9.71 -0.80
N PHE A 304 -12.46 -8.87 -1.66
CA PHE A 304 -13.47 -7.89 -1.31
C PHE A 304 -14.33 -7.52 -2.52
N LEU A 305 -15.54 -7.06 -2.23
CA LEU A 305 -16.49 -6.66 -3.24
C LEU A 305 -16.64 -5.15 -3.25
N PHE A 306 -16.82 -4.58 -4.43
CA PHE A 306 -17.06 -3.15 -4.61
C PHE A 306 -17.92 -2.89 -5.84
N GLU A 307 -18.55 -1.71 -5.86
CA GLU A 307 -19.38 -1.28 -6.98
C GLU A 307 -18.54 -0.67 -8.10
N VAL A 308 -18.84 -1.09 -9.30
CA VAL A 308 -18.39 -0.51 -10.58
C VAL A 308 -19.56 0.27 -11.15
N GLN A 309 -19.35 1.56 -11.41
CA GLN A 309 -20.36 2.46 -11.99
C GLN A 309 -19.96 2.83 -13.42
N ALA A 310 -20.88 2.74 -14.36
CA ALA A 310 -20.67 3.16 -15.74
C ALA A 310 -21.84 4.06 -16.21
N LEU A 311 -21.50 5.10 -16.94
CA LEU A 311 -22.47 5.93 -17.65
C LEU A 311 -22.16 5.90 -19.13
N VAL A 312 -23.14 5.46 -19.93
CA VAL A 312 -23.06 5.41 -21.39
C VAL A 312 -24.08 6.36 -21.99
N SER A 313 -23.62 7.36 -22.71
CA SER A 313 -24.50 8.36 -23.36
C SER A 313 -24.15 8.53 -24.84
N SER A 314 -24.99 9.19 -25.61
CA SER A 314 -24.65 9.53 -27.01
C SER A 314 -23.59 10.64 -27.01
N ALA A 315 -22.57 10.51 -27.85
CA ALA A 315 -21.52 11.51 -27.95
C ALA A 315 -22.08 12.84 -28.48
N ALA A 316 -22.03 13.90 -27.65
CA ALA A 316 -22.59 15.20 -27.95
C ALA A 316 -21.79 15.99 -29.01
N TYR A 317 -20.47 15.73 -29.11
CA TYR A 317 -19.55 16.54 -29.93
C TYR A 317 -18.90 15.76 -31.08
N GLY A 318 -19.49 14.66 -31.51
CA GLY A 318 -19.00 13.86 -32.64
C GLY A 318 -17.74 13.02 -32.37
N THR A 319 -16.99 13.32 -31.31
CA THR A 319 -15.85 12.53 -30.84
C THR A 319 -16.17 11.89 -29.50
N PRO A 320 -16.28 10.56 -29.41
CA PRO A 320 -16.62 9.88 -28.17
C PRO A 320 -15.58 10.12 -27.06
N GLN A 321 -16.06 10.52 -25.89
CA GLN A 321 -15.25 10.67 -24.68
C GLN A 321 -15.21 9.36 -23.89
N ARG A 322 -14.03 9.00 -23.43
CA ARG A 322 -13.84 7.81 -22.60
C ARG A 322 -12.97 8.16 -21.41
N SER A 323 -13.53 8.07 -20.24
CA SER A 323 -12.87 8.41 -18.98
C SER A 323 -13.09 7.32 -17.94
N ALA A 324 -12.08 7.05 -17.12
CA ALA A 324 -12.18 6.09 -16.04
C ALA A 324 -11.48 6.64 -14.78
N THR A 325 -12.13 6.50 -13.65
CA THR A 325 -11.56 6.74 -12.33
C THR A 325 -11.33 5.40 -11.65
N GLY A 326 -10.10 5.14 -11.26
CA GLY A 326 -9.73 3.90 -10.58
C GLY A 326 -9.50 2.68 -11.49
N PHE A 327 -9.68 2.81 -12.81
CA PHE A 327 -9.46 1.76 -13.79
C PHE A 327 -8.60 2.27 -14.97
N ASP A 328 -7.85 1.37 -15.60
CA ASP A 328 -7.02 1.74 -16.75
C ASP A 328 -7.87 2.04 -17.98
N VAL A 329 -7.76 3.26 -18.52
CA VAL A 329 -8.54 3.71 -19.71
C VAL A 329 -8.20 2.90 -20.96
N ARG A 330 -6.96 2.40 -21.10
CA ARG A 330 -6.57 1.55 -22.24
C ARG A 330 -7.29 0.20 -22.15
N ARG A 331 -7.40 -0.36 -20.93
CA ARG A 331 -8.16 -1.59 -20.68
C ARG A 331 -9.66 -1.37 -20.95
N LEU A 332 -10.24 -0.26 -20.52
CA LEU A 332 -11.63 0.10 -20.84
C LEU A 332 -11.84 0.16 -22.37
N ASN A 333 -10.97 0.86 -23.10
CA ASN A 333 -11.07 0.95 -24.56
C ASN A 333 -11.01 -0.41 -25.25
N MET A 334 -10.18 -1.32 -24.73
CA MET A 334 -10.09 -2.69 -25.22
C MET A 334 -11.41 -3.46 -24.99
N LEU A 335 -11.99 -3.37 -23.79
CA LEU A 335 -13.28 -4.02 -23.47
C LEU A 335 -14.41 -3.49 -24.35
N LEU A 336 -14.46 -2.17 -24.60
CA LEU A 336 -15.45 -1.57 -25.50
C LEU A 336 -15.30 -2.09 -26.94
N ALA A 337 -14.05 -2.21 -27.43
CA ALA A 337 -13.79 -2.77 -28.76
C ALA A 337 -14.20 -4.26 -28.87
N VAL A 338 -14.02 -5.03 -27.80
CA VAL A 338 -14.49 -6.43 -27.72
C VAL A 338 -16.01 -6.48 -27.77
N LEU A 339 -16.72 -5.64 -27.00
CA LEU A 339 -18.17 -5.53 -27.03
C LEU A 339 -18.71 -5.20 -28.41
N GLU A 340 -18.06 -4.27 -29.11
CA GLU A 340 -18.44 -3.91 -30.48
C GLU A 340 -18.22 -5.08 -31.47
N LYS A 341 -17.00 -5.60 -31.50
CA LYS A 341 -16.61 -6.55 -32.54
C LYS A 341 -17.16 -7.95 -32.32
N ARG A 342 -17.30 -8.39 -31.06
CA ARG A 342 -17.67 -9.79 -30.73
C ARG A 342 -19.11 -9.96 -30.30
N ALA A 343 -19.71 -8.90 -29.77
CA ALA A 343 -21.10 -8.95 -29.29
C ALA A 343 -22.04 -8.03 -30.06
N GLY A 344 -21.52 -7.25 -31.01
CA GLY A 344 -22.34 -6.44 -31.96
C GLY A 344 -22.93 -5.16 -31.38
N PHE A 345 -22.44 -4.69 -30.21
CA PHE A 345 -22.92 -3.46 -29.59
C PHE A 345 -22.37 -2.22 -30.30
N LYS A 346 -23.21 -1.21 -30.51
CA LYS A 346 -22.81 0.05 -31.14
C LYS A 346 -22.35 1.06 -30.10
N LEU A 347 -21.07 0.96 -29.68
CA LEU A 347 -20.46 1.83 -28.67
C LEU A 347 -19.49 2.85 -29.26
N ASN A 348 -19.20 2.78 -30.56
CA ASN A 348 -18.24 3.64 -31.25
C ASN A 348 -18.60 5.13 -31.23
N MET A 349 -19.91 5.47 -31.13
CA MET A 349 -20.44 6.84 -31.06
C MET A 349 -21.03 7.14 -29.67
N LYS A 350 -20.55 6.47 -28.63
CA LYS A 350 -21.02 6.65 -27.27
C LYS A 350 -19.90 7.18 -26.37
N ASP A 351 -20.25 8.18 -25.55
CA ASP A 351 -19.42 8.56 -24.40
C ASP A 351 -19.53 7.48 -23.33
N VAL A 352 -18.42 7.14 -22.72
CA VAL A 352 -18.35 6.14 -21.65
C VAL A 352 -17.54 6.69 -20.49
N PHE A 353 -18.19 6.83 -19.34
CA PHE A 353 -17.57 7.22 -18.07
C PHE A 353 -17.63 6.04 -17.11
N LEU A 354 -16.50 5.72 -16.50
CA LEU A 354 -16.35 4.61 -15.56
C LEU A 354 -15.82 5.12 -14.23
N ASN A 355 -16.39 4.66 -13.13
CA ASN A 355 -15.95 5.00 -11.78
C ASN A 355 -15.91 3.74 -10.90
N MET A 356 -14.81 3.54 -10.19
CA MET A 356 -14.68 2.53 -9.15
C MET A 356 -15.06 3.14 -7.80
N ALA A 357 -16.00 2.55 -7.10
CA ALA A 357 -16.45 3.04 -5.80
C ALA A 357 -15.29 3.18 -4.81
N GLY A 358 -15.35 4.19 -3.96
CA GLY A 358 -14.30 4.44 -2.94
C GLY A 358 -12.97 4.96 -3.48
N GLY A 359 -12.86 5.29 -4.79
CA GLY A 359 -11.61 5.76 -5.39
C GLY A 359 -10.53 4.69 -5.50
N LEU A 360 -10.91 3.41 -5.44
CA LEU A 360 -10.00 2.27 -5.56
C LEU A 360 -9.29 2.25 -6.90
N ARG A 361 -7.99 2.01 -6.88
CA ARG A 361 -7.22 1.70 -8.09
C ARG A 361 -7.23 0.19 -8.33
N VAL A 362 -7.93 -0.24 -9.36
CA VAL A 362 -8.16 -1.66 -9.68
C VAL A 362 -7.17 -2.13 -10.73
N THR A 363 -6.44 -3.20 -10.40
CA THR A 363 -5.48 -3.87 -11.31
C THR A 363 -5.84 -5.34 -11.54
N ASP A 364 -6.79 -5.89 -10.79
CA ASP A 364 -7.25 -7.28 -10.92
C ASP A 364 -8.06 -7.47 -12.20
N PRO A 365 -7.63 -8.34 -13.14
CA PRO A 365 -8.36 -8.60 -14.37
C PRO A 365 -9.76 -9.19 -14.14
N ALA A 366 -10.04 -9.75 -12.98
CA ALA A 366 -11.38 -10.22 -12.62
C ALA A 366 -12.47 -9.15 -12.72
N CYS A 367 -12.08 -7.87 -12.67
CA CYS A 367 -13.00 -6.75 -12.76
C CYS A 367 -13.55 -6.50 -14.16
N ASP A 368 -12.94 -7.04 -15.19
CA ASP A 368 -13.39 -6.86 -16.59
C ASP A 368 -14.86 -7.24 -16.77
N LEU A 369 -15.26 -8.35 -16.15
CA LEU A 369 -16.63 -8.85 -16.29
C LEU A 369 -17.64 -7.88 -15.66
N ALA A 370 -17.33 -7.32 -14.48
CA ALA A 370 -18.16 -6.31 -13.83
C ALA A 370 -18.21 -5.00 -14.63
N VAL A 371 -17.07 -4.56 -15.20
CA VAL A 371 -17.00 -3.38 -16.08
C VAL A 371 -17.89 -3.57 -17.31
N VAL A 372 -17.79 -4.71 -17.97
CA VAL A 372 -18.64 -5.05 -19.13
C VAL A 372 -20.13 -5.03 -18.73
N CYS A 373 -20.48 -5.64 -17.59
CA CYS A 373 -21.86 -5.65 -17.09
C CYS A 373 -22.38 -4.26 -16.76
N ALA A 374 -21.60 -3.40 -16.10
CA ALA A 374 -21.97 -2.03 -15.80
C ALA A 374 -22.19 -1.18 -17.09
N VAL A 375 -21.27 -1.31 -18.05
CA VAL A 375 -21.38 -0.64 -19.36
C VAL A 375 -22.65 -1.10 -20.11
N LEU A 376 -22.94 -2.38 -20.15
CA LEU A 376 -24.13 -2.91 -20.82
C LEU A 376 -25.41 -2.54 -20.08
N SER A 377 -25.41 -2.58 -18.75
CA SER A 377 -26.51 -2.12 -17.91
C SER A 377 -26.88 -0.67 -18.21
N SER A 378 -25.88 0.23 -18.26
CA SER A 378 -26.09 1.63 -18.63
C SER A 378 -26.53 1.81 -20.08
N ASN A 379 -25.94 1.04 -21.01
CA ASN A 379 -26.29 1.16 -22.44
C ASN A 379 -27.73 0.71 -22.76
N PHE A 380 -28.24 -0.28 -22.00
CA PHE A 380 -29.61 -0.78 -22.14
C PHE A 380 -30.62 -0.06 -21.25
N ASP A 381 -30.14 0.78 -20.33
CA ASP A 381 -30.91 1.32 -19.20
C ASP A 381 -31.64 0.22 -18.42
N PHE A 382 -30.95 -0.88 -18.18
CA PHE A 382 -31.46 -2.05 -17.51
C PHE A 382 -30.70 -2.33 -16.22
N PRO A 383 -31.33 -2.24 -15.04
CA PRO A 383 -30.68 -2.45 -13.77
C PRO A 383 -30.29 -3.92 -13.56
N ILE A 384 -29.09 -4.15 -13.03
CA ILE A 384 -28.66 -5.45 -12.55
C ILE A 384 -29.04 -5.56 -11.08
N SER A 385 -29.55 -6.73 -10.66
CA SER A 385 -29.92 -6.96 -9.26
C SER A 385 -28.70 -6.80 -8.34
N SER A 386 -28.88 -6.12 -7.22
CA SER A 386 -27.82 -5.84 -6.23
C SER A 386 -27.30 -7.07 -5.49
N ASP A 387 -27.99 -8.22 -5.63
CA ASP A 387 -27.56 -9.50 -5.07
C ASP A 387 -26.69 -10.35 -6.03
N ILE A 388 -26.30 -9.77 -7.19
CA ILE A 388 -25.45 -10.40 -8.20
C ILE A 388 -24.08 -9.76 -8.20
N CYS A 389 -23.02 -10.58 -8.24
CA CYS A 389 -21.65 -10.12 -8.41
C CYS A 389 -20.92 -10.89 -9.53
N PHE A 390 -19.75 -10.36 -9.92
CA PHE A 390 -19.03 -10.79 -11.10
C PHE A 390 -17.54 -10.98 -10.80
N ALA A 391 -16.93 -12.04 -11.37
CA ALA A 391 -15.49 -12.26 -11.33
C ALA A 391 -15.02 -13.01 -12.59
N GLY A 392 -14.36 -12.33 -13.53
CA GLY A 392 -13.86 -12.95 -14.74
C GLY A 392 -13.05 -11.96 -15.58
N GLU A 393 -12.00 -12.45 -16.22
CA GLU A 393 -11.24 -11.69 -17.21
C GLU A 393 -11.91 -11.82 -18.59
N VAL A 394 -11.95 -10.73 -19.35
CA VAL A 394 -12.47 -10.74 -20.72
C VAL A 394 -11.32 -10.72 -21.72
N GLY A 395 -11.23 -11.78 -22.53
CA GLY A 395 -10.25 -11.89 -23.61
C GLY A 395 -10.66 -11.17 -24.88
N LEU A 396 -9.69 -10.94 -25.78
CA LEU A 396 -9.90 -10.21 -27.05
C LEU A 396 -10.85 -10.92 -28.03
N SER A 397 -11.05 -12.23 -27.88
CA SER A 397 -12.01 -13.00 -28.65
C SER A 397 -13.43 -12.94 -28.10
N GLY A 398 -13.64 -12.29 -26.94
CA GLY A 398 -14.91 -12.21 -26.24
C GLY A 398 -15.16 -13.39 -25.29
N GLU A 399 -14.17 -14.26 -25.11
CA GLU A 399 -14.19 -15.34 -24.12
C GLU A 399 -14.05 -14.80 -22.70
N ILE A 400 -14.67 -15.47 -21.75
CA ILE A 400 -14.52 -15.17 -20.31
C ILE A 400 -13.52 -16.17 -19.73
N ARG A 401 -12.37 -15.66 -19.30
CA ARG A 401 -11.24 -16.43 -18.78
C ARG A 401 -11.36 -16.63 -17.28
N PRO A 402 -10.87 -17.77 -16.78
CA PRO A 402 -10.77 -18.00 -15.33
C PRO A 402 -9.80 -17.02 -14.69
N VAL A 403 -10.08 -16.67 -13.44
CA VAL A 403 -9.24 -15.83 -12.60
C VAL A 403 -8.73 -16.59 -11.40
N ASN A 404 -7.61 -16.11 -10.85
CA ASN A 404 -6.98 -16.77 -9.71
C ASN A 404 -7.89 -16.75 -8.48
N GLN A 405 -7.78 -17.81 -7.65
CA GLN A 405 -8.43 -17.92 -6.34
C GLN A 405 -9.96 -17.69 -6.41
N THR A 406 -10.63 -18.27 -7.38
CA THR A 406 -12.08 -18.16 -7.58
C THR A 406 -12.85 -18.61 -6.32
N ASP A 407 -12.38 -19.65 -5.60
CA ASP A 407 -12.99 -20.12 -4.36
C ASP A 407 -13.11 -19.03 -3.30
N ARG A 408 -12.05 -18.23 -3.11
CA ARG A 408 -12.05 -17.13 -2.14
C ARG A 408 -13.04 -16.04 -2.51
N ARG A 409 -13.15 -15.70 -3.79
CA ARG A 409 -14.12 -14.71 -4.29
C ARG A 409 -15.56 -15.17 -4.06
N VAL A 410 -15.83 -16.43 -4.38
CA VAL A 410 -17.16 -17.05 -4.17
C VAL A 410 -17.50 -17.12 -2.68
N THR A 411 -16.53 -17.51 -1.85
CA THR A 411 -16.72 -17.58 -0.39
C THR A 411 -17.03 -16.21 0.20
N GLU A 412 -16.31 -15.18 -0.22
CA GLU A 412 -16.54 -13.80 0.25
C GLU A 412 -17.89 -13.26 -0.23
N ALA A 413 -18.26 -13.50 -1.50
CA ALA A 413 -19.56 -13.13 -2.03
C ALA A 413 -20.71 -13.79 -1.23
N SER A 414 -20.57 -15.08 -0.94
CA SER A 414 -21.53 -15.81 -0.10
C SER A 414 -21.62 -15.25 1.32
N ARG A 415 -20.46 -14.94 1.94
CA ARG A 415 -20.38 -14.35 3.29
C ARG A 415 -21.09 -13.00 3.38
N LEU A 416 -21.03 -12.22 2.31
CA LEU A 416 -21.68 -10.90 2.21
C LEU A 416 -23.16 -10.99 1.80
N GLY A 417 -23.71 -12.20 1.60
CA GLY A 417 -25.12 -12.43 1.33
C GLY A 417 -25.53 -12.34 -0.13
N PHE A 418 -24.58 -12.27 -1.07
CA PHE A 418 -24.88 -12.32 -2.50
C PHE A 418 -25.54 -13.65 -2.86
N LYS A 419 -26.52 -13.59 -3.77
CA LYS A 419 -27.30 -14.77 -4.21
C LYS A 419 -26.71 -15.41 -5.45
N LYS A 420 -26.03 -14.62 -6.30
CA LYS A 420 -25.43 -15.10 -7.54
C LYS A 420 -24.06 -14.52 -7.78
N ILE A 421 -23.15 -15.34 -8.30
CA ILE A 421 -21.87 -14.90 -8.82
C ILE A 421 -21.65 -15.46 -10.23
N TYR A 422 -21.32 -14.56 -11.16
CA TYR A 422 -20.94 -14.93 -12.53
C TYR A 422 -19.44 -15.12 -12.62
N ILE A 423 -19.02 -16.29 -13.10
CA ILE A 423 -17.61 -16.65 -13.27
C ILE A 423 -17.38 -17.29 -14.63
N SER A 424 -16.11 -17.47 -15.03
CA SER A 424 -15.77 -18.23 -16.22
C SER A 424 -16.26 -19.69 -16.17
N SER A 425 -16.72 -20.20 -17.30
CA SER A 425 -17.06 -21.64 -17.42
C SER A 425 -15.87 -22.58 -17.20
N PHE A 426 -14.65 -22.05 -17.33
CA PHE A 426 -13.40 -22.79 -17.11
C PHE A 426 -12.87 -22.67 -15.68
N SER A 427 -13.56 -21.93 -14.80
CA SER A 427 -13.23 -21.88 -13.38
C SER A 427 -13.69 -23.13 -12.65
N SER A 428 -12.84 -23.69 -11.77
CA SER A 428 -13.21 -24.67 -10.77
C SER A 428 -13.55 -23.99 -9.45
N VAL A 429 -14.52 -24.53 -8.72
CA VAL A 429 -14.83 -24.17 -7.34
C VAL A 429 -14.97 -25.48 -6.60
N ASP A 430 -13.98 -25.80 -5.76
CA ASP A 430 -13.88 -27.15 -5.16
C ASP A 430 -14.91 -27.36 -4.04
N ASN A 431 -15.17 -26.34 -3.23
CA ASN A 431 -16.12 -26.38 -2.12
C ASN A 431 -17.09 -25.19 -2.19
N PRO A 432 -18.11 -25.24 -3.05
CA PRO A 432 -19.03 -24.12 -3.21
C PRO A 432 -19.81 -23.90 -1.90
N PRO A 433 -19.82 -22.65 -1.36
CA PRO A 433 -20.58 -22.34 -0.17
C PRO A 433 -22.09 -22.47 -0.44
N LYS A 434 -22.84 -22.81 0.60
CA LYS A 434 -24.31 -22.90 0.51
C LYS A 434 -24.91 -21.50 0.42
N GLY A 435 -25.94 -21.33 -0.39
CA GLY A 435 -26.74 -20.10 -0.46
C GLY A 435 -26.33 -19.11 -1.56
N ILE A 436 -25.32 -19.43 -2.35
CA ILE A 436 -24.95 -18.64 -3.55
C ILE A 436 -25.01 -19.55 -4.81
N GLU A 437 -25.68 -19.05 -5.85
CA GLU A 437 -25.71 -19.67 -7.16
C GLU A 437 -24.48 -19.28 -7.97
N ILE A 438 -23.72 -20.25 -8.48
CA ILE A 438 -22.53 -20.03 -9.31
C ILE A 438 -22.95 -20.18 -10.77
N VAL A 439 -23.03 -19.04 -11.47
CA VAL A 439 -23.38 -19.01 -12.90
C VAL A 439 -22.10 -19.02 -13.73
N LYS A 440 -21.90 -20.10 -14.49
CA LYS A 440 -20.73 -20.28 -15.35
C LYS A 440 -21.04 -19.76 -16.76
N VAL A 441 -20.21 -18.83 -17.27
CA VAL A 441 -20.35 -18.23 -18.60
C VAL A 441 -19.06 -18.39 -19.41
N ALA A 442 -19.21 -18.75 -20.68
CA ALA A 442 -18.06 -18.99 -21.57
C ALA A 442 -17.61 -17.73 -22.31
N ASP A 443 -18.56 -16.89 -22.71
CA ASP A 443 -18.34 -15.71 -23.55
C ASP A 443 -19.35 -14.59 -23.27
N ILE A 444 -19.12 -13.41 -23.84
CA ILE A 444 -20.00 -12.25 -23.67
C ILE A 444 -21.42 -12.52 -24.21
N PRO A 445 -21.64 -13.15 -25.39
CA PRO A 445 -22.99 -13.51 -25.82
C PRO A 445 -23.76 -14.38 -24.85
N ALA A 446 -23.09 -15.36 -24.21
CA ALA A 446 -23.71 -16.20 -23.17
C ALA A 446 -24.06 -15.39 -21.92
N LEU A 447 -23.17 -14.51 -21.48
CA LEU A 447 -23.41 -13.57 -20.37
C LEU A 447 -24.65 -12.71 -20.64
N VAL A 448 -24.72 -12.07 -21.81
CA VAL A 448 -25.84 -11.19 -22.19
C VAL A 448 -27.16 -11.95 -22.19
N ARG A 449 -27.18 -13.16 -22.75
CA ARG A 449 -28.38 -14.02 -22.74
C ARG A 449 -28.82 -14.40 -21.32
N SER A 450 -27.86 -14.64 -20.43
CA SER A 450 -28.16 -15.03 -19.05
C SER A 450 -28.59 -13.87 -18.15
N LEU A 451 -28.03 -12.67 -18.37
CA LEU A 451 -28.21 -11.52 -17.48
C LEU A 451 -29.31 -10.55 -17.96
N PHE A 452 -29.47 -10.34 -19.28
CA PHE A 452 -30.34 -9.32 -19.87
C PHE A 452 -31.50 -9.89 -20.71
N LYS A 453 -31.72 -11.22 -20.73
CA LYS A 453 -32.92 -11.82 -21.31
C LYS A 453 -33.94 -12.08 -20.21
N ASN A 454 -35.09 -11.39 -20.30
CA ASN A 454 -36.37 -11.85 -19.79
C ASN A 454 -36.96 -12.91 -20.73
#